data_eb7baaa4a8b9296c9937363926c88c60
#
_entry.id   eb7baaa4a8b9296c9937363926c88c60
#
_cell.length_a   1.000
_cell.length_b   1.000
_cell.length_c   1.000
_cell.angle_alpha   90.00
_cell.angle_beta   90.00
_cell.angle_gamma   90.00
#
_symmetry.space_group_name_H-M   'P 1'
#
loop_
_entity.id
_entity.type
_entity.pdbx_description
1 polymer ?
#
loop_
_entity_poly.entity_id
_entity_poly.type
_entity_poly.pdbx_seq_one_letter_code
_entity_poly.pdbx_strand_id
1 'polypeptide(L)'
;MASWATLKLPLERALGAEQIRLRYGGAHVSQDMRDLVSQGAAMALLSGFRGAVADYLWIVAHTHWEHREWFRMHRLMELVCLLQPRSIMFWDMSSWHMAWNIAHDVRNDPDEPRVAKRLWAERKWIEAGRQLLQRGIENNPDRYELWARMGWLLDQRLGDHAAAAENWGRAASFPEAPAYAHRQVGYQLENAGKIEEAYRYWSKLWASHPDKSAPTMLWDRIADRIQQLEERLGIPADQRIDTSAVKKNPR
;
A
#
# COMPACT_ATOMS: atom_id res chain seq x y z
N MET A 1 4.37 -49.99 -19.48
CA MET A 1 4.09 -49.11 -18.32
C MET A 1 4.64 -47.75 -18.63
N ALA A 2 3.78 -46.78 -18.99
CA ALA A 2 4.22 -45.41 -19.16
C ALA A 2 4.61 -44.86 -17.77
N SER A 3 5.84 -44.38 -17.66
CA SER A 3 6.38 -43.83 -16.42
C SER A 3 5.53 -42.64 -15.95
N TRP A 4 5.23 -42.59 -14.66
CA TRP A 4 4.58 -41.45 -14.01
C TRP A 4 5.21 -40.11 -14.41
N ALA A 5 6.50 -40.10 -14.76
CA ALA A 5 7.22 -38.91 -15.23
C ALA A 5 6.69 -38.37 -16.57
N THR A 6 6.19 -39.23 -17.47
CA THR A 6 5.66 -38.80 -18.78
C THR A 6 4.30 -38.14 -18.71
N LEU A 7 3.49 -38.43 -17.67
CA LEU A 7 2.22 -37.78 -17.42
C LEU A 7 2.37 -36.46 -16.61
N LYS A 8 3.41 -36.40 -15.77
CA LYS A 8 3.66 -35.26 -14.85
C LYS A 8 4.26 -34.05 -15.57
N LEU A 9 5.18 -34.28 -16.51
CA LEU A 9 5.88 -33.23 -17.25
C LEU A 9 4.98 -32.23 -18.03
N PRO A 10 3.96 -32.66 -18.78
CA PRO A 10 3.09 -31.75 -19.47
C PRO A 10 2.18 -30.95 -18.50
N LEU A 11 1.77 -31.55 -17.38
CA LEU A 11 0.97 -30.87 -16.36
C LEU A 11 1.80 -29.81 -15.60
N GLU A 12 3.05 -30.14 -15.26
CA GLU A 12 3.99 -29.22 -14.64
C GLU A 12 4.36 -28.06 -15.57
N ARG A 13 4.50 -28.31 -16.87
CA ARG A 13 4.73 -27.27 -17.87
C ARG A 13 3.51 -26.35 -18.04
N ALA A 14 2.31 -26.91 -18.07
CA ALA A 14 1.07 -26.16 -18.16
C ALA A 14 0.83 -25.32 -16.90
N LEU A 15 1.07 -25.88 -15.71
CA LEU A 15 1.01 -25.17 -14.43
C LEU A 15 2.07 -24.07 -14.35
N GLY A 16 3.30 -24.34 -14.80
CA GLY A 16 4.36 -23.34 -14.84
C GLY A 16 4.05 -22.18 -15.80
N ALA A 17 3.51 -22.47 -16.98
CA ALA A 17 3.08 -21.46 -17.94
C ALA A 17 1.93 -20.61 -17.39
N GLU A 18 0.97 -21.23 -16.71
CA GLU A 18 -0.15 -20.52 -16.07
C GLU A 18 0.31 -19.68 -14.88
N GLN A 19 1.26 -20.17 -14.08
CA GLN A 19 1.88 -19.43 -12.99
C GLN A 19 2.64 -18.19 -13.50
N ILE A 20 3.34 -18.32 -14.64
CA ILE A 20 4.01 -17.19 -15.31
C ILE A 20 2.97 -16.20 -15.83
N ARG A 21 1.92 -16.67 -16.48
CA ARG A 21 0.81 -15.85 -17.00
C ARG A 21 0.10 -15.07 -15.91
N LEU A 22 -0.15 -15.71 -14.77
CA LEU A 22 -0.80 -15.11 -13.60
C LEU A 22 0.20 -14.37 -12.68
N ARG A 23 1.47 -14.25 -13.08
CA ARG A 23 2.53 -13.63 -12.27
C ARG A 23 2.70 -14.27 -10.87
N TYR A 24 2.33 -15.53 -10.72
CA TYR A 24 2.61 -16.28 -9.49
C TYR A 24 4.06 -16.79 -9.40
N GLY A 25 4.86 -16.56 -10.44
CA GLY A 25 6.27 -16.93 -10.47
C GLY A 25 7.11 -15.94 -9.69
N GLY A 26 7.76 -16.41 -8.66
CA GLY A 26 8.84 -15.81 -7.88
C GLY A 26 8.69 -14.34 -7.45
N ALA A 27 8.78 -14.07 -6.16
CA ALA A 27 8.98 -12.71 -5.65
C ALA A 27 10.31 -12.14 -6.18
N HIS A 28 10.37 -10.82 -6.42
CA HIS A 28 11.64 -10.11 -6.55
C HIS A 28 12.35 -10.17 -5.19
N VAL A 29 13.30 -11.08 -5.07
CA VAL A 29 14.01 -11.40 -3.82
C VAL A 29 15.37 -10.72 -3.85
N SER A 30 15.66 -9.87 -2.85
CA SER A 30 17.01 -9.34 -2.64
C SER A 30 17.99 -10.48 -2.28
N GLN A 31 19.29 -10.29 -2.56
CA GLN A 31 20.30 -11.31 -2.26
C GLN A 31 20.30 -11.72 -0.78
N ASP A 32 20.12 -10.75 0.13
CA ASP A 32 20.10 -10.98 1.59
C ASP A 32 18.96 -11.90 2.05
N MET A 33 17.88 -12.02 1.25
CA MET A 33 16.75 -12.86 1.59
C MET A 33 16.85 -14.28 1.02
N ARG A 34 17.71 -14.51 0.02
CA ARG A 34 17.97 -15.87 -0.49
C ARG A 34 18.66 -16.73 0.55
N ASP A 35 19.50 -16.12 1.39
CA ASP A 35 20.21 -16.81 2.46
C ASP A 35 19.31 -17.18 3.65
N LEU A 36 18.12 -16.59 3.74
CA LEU A 36 17.14 -16.84 4.81
C LEU A 36 16.35 -18.14 4.58
N VAL A 37 16.30 -18.60 3.35
CA VAL A 37 15.52 -19.81 2.98
C VAL A 37 16.38 -21.03 3.25
N SER A 38 16.18 -21.68 4.39
CA SER A 38 16.78 -22.98 4.68
C SER A 38 16.41 -24.00 3.60
N GLN A 39 17.27 -25.01 3.38
CA GLN A 39 17.07 -26.07 2.40
C GLN A 39 15.71 -26.78 2.55
N GLY A 40 15.17 -26.87 3.78
CA GLY A 40 13.85 -27.43 4.07
C GLY A 40 12.69 -26.55 3.60
N ALA A 41 12.81 -25.22 3.73
CA ALA A 41 11.83 -24.27 3.20
C ALA A 41 11.83 -24.28 1.66
N ALA A 42 13.01 -24.40 1.02
CA ALA A 42 13.12 -24.56 -0.43
C ALA A 42 12.41 -25.86 -0.92
N MET A 43 12.52 -26.96 -0.18
CA MET A 43 11.82 -28.21 -0.49
C MET A 43 10.29 -28.07 -0.32
N ALA A 44 9.82 -27.40 0.72
CA ALA A 44 8.39 -27.09 0.90
C ALA A 44 7.84 -26.18 -0.21
N LEU A 45 8.63 -25.21 -0.67
CA LEU A 45 8.31 -24.35 -1.81
C LEU A 45 8.13 -25.12 -3.11
N LEU A 46 9.02 -26.07 -3.37
CA LEU A 46 9.00 -26.94 -4.57
C LEU A 46 7.82 -27.93 -4.55
N SER A 47 7.32 -28.31 -3.37
CA SER A 47 6.23 -29.28 -3.21
C SER A 47 4.81 -28.72 -3.30
N GLY A 48 4.64 -27.40 -3.54
CA GLY A 48 3.31 -26.78 -3.65
C GLY A 48 2.64 -26.42 -2.31
N PHE A 49 3.29 -26.68 -1.17
CA PHE A 49 2.78 -26.38 0.17
C PHE A 49 3.10 -24.96 0.67
N ARG A 50 3.63 -24.10 -0.18
CA ARG A 50 4.05 -22.73 0.21
C ARG A 50 2.94 -21.90 0.88
N GLY A 51 1.67 -22.11 0.48
CA GLY A 51 0.53 -21.46 1.12
C GLY A 51 0.40 -21.86 2.58
N ALA A 52 0.31 -23.16 2.85
CA ALA A 52 0.20 -23.69 4.22
C ALA A 52 1.40 -23.32 5.10
N VAL A 53 2.60 -23.29 4.52
CA VAL A 53 3.82 -22.84 5.22
C VAL A 53 3.72 -21.34 5.54
N ALA A 54 3.25 -20.51 4.61
CA ALA A 54 3.06 -19.09 4.85
C ALA A 54 2.05 -18.83 5.98
N ASP A 55 0.91 -19.52 5.97
CA ASP A 55 -0.13 -19.39 6.99
C ASP A 55 0.40 -19.82 8.39
N TYR A 56 1.15 -20.92 8.45
CA TYR A 56 1.78 -21.35 9.69
C TYR A 56 2.80 -20.30 10.22
N LEU A 57 3.68 -19.81 9.34
CA LEU A 57 4.67 -18.80 9.71
C LEU A 57 4.02 -17.48 10.13
N TRP A 58 2.88 -17.14 9.53
CA TRP A 58 2.08 -15.98 9.94
C TRP A 58 1.59 -16.10 11.39
N ILE A 59 1.10 -17.29 11.78
CA ILE A 59 0.69 -17.57 13.16
C ILE A 59 1.89 -17.46 14.11
N VAL A 60 3.04 -18.06 13.74
CA VAL A 60 4.26 -17.98 14.53
C VAL A 60 4.76 -16.54 14.67
N ALA A 61 4.65 -15.73 13.62
CA ALA A 61 5.00 -14.31 13.69
C ALA A 61 4.16 -13.55 14.73
N HIS A 62 2.87 -13.89 14.88
CA HIS A 62 2.01 -13.29 15.91
C HIS A 62 2.41 -13.70 17.33
N THR A 63 2.89 -14.92 17.53
CA THR A 63 3.45 -15.32 18.84
C THR A 63 4.66 -14.46 19.21
N HIS A 64 5.54 -14.15 18.25
CA HIS A 64 6.67 -13.25 18.49
C HIS A 64 6.22 -11.80 18.74
N TRP A 65 5.09 -11.37 18.16
CA TRP A 65 4.48 -10.08 18.44
C TRP A 65 4.04 -9.98 19.92
N GLU A 66 3.38 -10.99 20.45
CA GLU A 66 2.95 -11.04 21.84
C GLU A 66 4.13 -10.94 22.83
N HIS A 67 5.30 -11.48 22.46
CA HIS A 67 6.52 -11.44 23.25
C HIS A 67 7.43 -10.24 22.95
N ARG A 68 6.99 -9.30 22.10
CA ARG A 68 7.76 -8.12 21.67
C ARG A 68 9.11 -8.47 21.00
N GLU A 69 9.20 -9.63 20.40
CA GLU A 69 10.38 -10.09 19.65
C GLU A 69 10.38 -9.55 18.21
N TRP A 70 10.44 -8.22 18.06
CA TRP A 70 10.19 -7.48 16.82
C TRP A 70 11.02 -7.95 15.63
N PHE A 71 12.30 -8.23 15.81
CA PHE A 71 13.16 -8.68 14.73
C PHE A 71 12.78 -10.08 14.22
N ARG A 72 12.39 -10.99 15.10
CA ARG A 72 11.93 -12.33 14.70
C ARG A 72 10.61 -12.25 13.96
N MET A 73 9.68 -11.48 14.49
CA MET A 73 8.40 -11.21 13.83
C MET A 73 8.61 -10.64 12.42
N HIS A 74 9.42 -9.59 12.29
CA HIS A 74 9.71 -8.96 10.99
C HIS A 74 10.27 -9.97 9.98
N ARG A 75 11.26 -10.78 10.39
CA ARG A 75 11.86 -11.80 9.51
C ARG A 75 10.85 -12.84 9.03
N LEU A 76 9.97 -13.29 9.91
CA LEU A 76 8.91 -14.24 9.54
C LEU A 76 7.88 -13.59 8.60
N MET A 77 7.48 -12.35 8.84
CA MET A 77 6.55 -11.63 7.97
C MET A 77 7.15 -11.38 6.58
N GLU A 78 8.45 -11.04 6.49
CA GLU A 78 9.14 -10.96 5.21
C GLU A 78 9.11 -12.31 4.47
N LEU A 79 9.37 -13.42 5.17
CA LEU A 79 9.33 -14.76 4.57
C LEU A 79 7.93 -15.12 4.09
N VAL A 80 6.89 -14.81 4.86
CA VAL A 80 5.48 -14.98 4.46
C VAL A 80 5.16 -14.24 3.17
N CYS A 81 5.57 -12.96 3.08
CA CYS A 81 5.39 -12.17 1.87
C CYS A 81 6.09 -12.79 0.64
N LEU A 82 7.28 -13.39 0.84
CA LEU A 82 7.99 -14.09 -0.24
C LEU A 82 7.32 -15.40 -0.66
N LEU A 83 6.78 -16.13 0.30
CA LEU A 83 6.06 -17.39 0.02
C LEU A 83 4.76 -17.14 -0.74
N GLN A 84 4.10 -16.00 -0.47
CA GLN A 84 2.85 -15.59 -1.08
C GLN A 84 2.93 -14.18 -1.70
N PRO A 85 3.77 -13.95 -2.73
CA PRO A 85 4.07 -12.61 -3.24
C PRO A 85 2.86 -11.89 -3.86
N ARG A 86 1.82 -12.64 -4.26
CA ARG A 86 0.57 -12.09 -4.80
C ARG A 86 -0.48 -11.80 -3.73
N SER A 87 -0.24 -12.13 -2.47
CA SER A 87 -1.14 -11.83 -1.37
C SER A 87 -0.95 -10.39 -0.89
N ILE A 88 -1.86 -9.51 -1.30
CA ILE A 88 -1.87 -8.10 -0.87
C ILE A 88 -1.95 -8.00 0.66
N MET A 89 -2.76 -8.87 1.27
CA MET A 89 -2.97 -8.87 2.72
C MET A 89 -1.66 -9.01 3.48
N PHE A 90 -0.77 -9.91 3.06
CA PHE A 90 0.50 -10.10 3.78
C PHE A 90 1.42 -8.89 3.67
N TRP A 91 1.50 -8.26 2.49
CA TRP A 91 2.28 -7.03 2.33
C TRP A 91 1.73 -5.87 3.13
N ASP A 92 0.41 -5.68 3.08
CA ASP A 92 -0.28 -4.60 3.79
C ASP A 92 -0.14 -4.75 5.31
N MET A 93 -0.52 -5.92 5.85
CA MET A 93 -0.50 -6.18 7.29
C MET A 93 0.93 -6.19 7.85
N SER A 94 1.89 -6.77 7.13
CA SER A 94 3.30 -6.74 7.56
C SER A 94 3.83 -5.30 7.62
N SER A 95 3.55 -4.49 6.61
CA SER A 95 3.91 -3.08 6.61
C SER A 95 3.26 -2.33 7.76
N TRP A 96 1.96 -2.57 8.00
CA TRP A 96 1.23 -1.92 9.09
C TRP A 96 1.81 -2.27 10.45
N HIS A 97 2.15 -3.54 10.69
CA HIS A 97 2.82 -3.94 11.94
C HIS A 97 4.14 -3.19 12.13
N MET A 98 4.95 -3.07 11.08
CA MET A 98 6.24 -2.35 11.17
C MET A 98 6.01 -0.85 11.44
N ALA A 99 5.25 -0.19 10.57
CA ALA A 99 5.15 1.27 10.55
C ALA A 99 4.25 1.85 11.65
N TRP A 100 3.32 1.06 12.20
CA TRP A 100 2.42 1.54 13.27
C TRP A 100 2.65 0.83 14.59
N ASN A 101 2.48 -0.50 14.67
CA ASN A 101 2.54 -1.19 15.95
C ASN A 101 3.93 -1.14 16.58
N ILE A 102 4.95 -1.64 15.87
CA ILE A 102 6.31 -1.69 16.41
C ILE A 102 6.88 -0.29 16.54
N ALA A 103 6.67 0.56 15.53
CA ALA A 103 7.12 1.94 15.57
C ALA A 103 6.53 2.70 16.79
N HIS A 104 5.24 2.50 17.09
CA HIS A 104 4.61 3.07 18.29
C HIS A 104 5.22 2.51 19.57
N ASP A 105 5.41 1.20 19.63
CA ASP A 105 5.93 0.52 20.82
C ASP A 105 7.36 0.98 21.16
N VAL A 106 8.27 0.99 20.19
CA VAL A 106 9.66 1.46 20.41
C VAL A 106 9.74 2.97 20.69
N ARG A 107 8.78 3.75 20.16
CA ARG A 107 8.67 5.19 20.46
C ARG A 107 8.35 5.45 21.92
N ASN A 108 7.51 4.60 22.51
CA ASN A 108 7.00 4.73 23.86
C ASN A 108 7.65 3.73 24.85
N ASP A 109 8.78 3.15 24.48
CA ASP A 109 9.50 2.18 25.31
C ASP A 109 9.94 2.83 26.65
N PRO A 110 9.43 2.41 27.79
CA PRO A 110 9.78 2.98 29.09
C PRO A 110 11.20 2.60 29.54
N ASP A 111 11.74 1.49 29.03
CA ASP A 111 13.07 0.99 29.39
C ASP A 111 14.21 1.70 28.65
N GLU A 112 13.89 2.45 27.58
CA GLU A 112 14.87 3.28 26.87
C GLU A 112 14.70 4.77 27.23
N PRO A 113 15.53 5.30 28.14
CA PRO A 113 15.38 6.69 28.60
C PRO A 113 15.77 7.74 27.55
N ARG A 114 16.54 7.35 26.52
CA ARG A 114 17.06 8.28 25.51
C ARG A 114 16.03 8.54 24.42
N VAL A 115 15.39 9.70 24.47
CA VAL A 115 14.38 10.11 23.48
C VAL A 115 14.89 10.01 22.04
N ALA A 116 16.12 10.45 21.79
CA ALA A 116 16.73 10.39 20.46
C ALA A 116 16.82 8.94 19.91
N LYS A 117 17.13 7.97 20.78
CA LYS A 117 17.20 6.56 20.39
C LYS A 117 15.81 6.00 20.08
N ARG A 118 14.79 6.36 20.88
CA ARG A 118 13.40 5.97 20.59
C ARG A 118 12.92 6.53 19.25
N LEU A 119 13.19 7.81 18.97
CA LEU A 119 12.85 8.45 17.69
C LEU A 119 13.57 7.79 16.51
N TRP A 120 14.82 7.44 16.67
CA TRP A 120 15.58 6.76 15.65
C TRP A 120 15.03 5.35 15.38
N ALA A 121 14.71 4.59 16.44
CA ALA A 121 14.08 3.27 16.33
C ALA A 121 12.71 3.35 15.64
N GLU A 122 11.87 4.31 16.02
CA GLU A 122 10.58 4.57 15.37
C GLU A 122 10.76 4.77 13.86
N ARG A 123 11.67 5.69 13.47
CA ARG A 123 11.93 5.97 12.04
C ARG A 123 12.40 4.74 11.28
N LYS A 124 13.25 3.91 11.89
CA LYS A 124 13.70 2.65 11.28
C LYS A 124 12.55 1.68 11.01
N TRP A 125 11.63 1.56 11.93
CA TRP A 125 10.48 0.67 11.76
C TRP A 125 9.46 1.20 10.76
N ILE A 126 9.26 2.52 10.70
CA ILE A 126 8.44 3.14 9.65
C ILE A 126 9.06 2.86 8.28
N GLU A 127 10.37 3.02 8.14
CA GLU A 127 11.08 2.75 6.89
C GLU A 127 11.03 1.26 6.50
N ALA A 128 11.12 0.34 7.46
CA ALA A 128 10.93 -1.10 7.21
C ALA A 128 9.53 -1.39 6.64
N GLY A 129 8.49 -0.76 7.20
CA GLY A 129 7.13 -0.84 6.66
C GLY A 129 6.99 -0.28 5.26
N ARG A 130 7.62 0.87 4.99
CA ARG A 130 7.65 1.49 3.65
C ARG A 130 8.31 0.57 2.62
N GLN A 131 9.44 -0.05 2.98
CA GLN A 131 10.15 -1.00 2.11
C GLN A 131 9.33 -2.26 1.82
N LEU A 132 8.59 -2.77 2.80
CA LEU A 132 7.67 -3.88 2.60
C LEU A 132 6.59 -3.53 1.58
N LEU A 133 5.95 -2.36 1.71
CA LEU A 133 4.96 -1.89 0.73
C LEU A 133 5.57 -1.70 -0.66
N GLN A 134 6.78 -1.15 -0.76
CA GLN A 134 7.46 -0.98 -2.03
C GLN A 134 7.64 -2.33 -2.74
N ARG A 135 8.14 -3.34 -2.03
CA ARG A 135 8.27 -4.70 -2.56
C ARG A 135 6.91 -5.31 -2.89
N GLY A 136 5.89 -5.03 -2.08
CA GLY A 136 4.51 -5.44 -2.33
C GLY A 136 3.98 -4.89 -3.66
N ILE A 137 4.22 -3.61 -3.95
CA ILE A 137 3.86 -2.94 -5.21
C ILE A 137 4.62 -3.57 -6.39
N GLU A 138 5.92 -3.81 -6.26
CA GLU A 138 6.73 -4.45 -7.30
C GLU A 138 6.23 -5.84 -7.68
N ASN A 139 5.74 -6.60 -6.69
CA ASN A 139 5.14 -7.92 -6.91
C ASN A 139 3.67 -7.86 -7.36
N ASN A 140 2.97 -6.74 -7.12
CA ASN A 140 1.55 -6.54 -7.43
C ASN A 140 1.30 -5.18 -8.08
N PRO A 141 1.93 -4.85 -9.21
CA PRO A 141 1.84 -3.53 -9.84
C PRO A 141 0.44 -3.21 -10.38
N ASP A 142 -0.39 -4.24 -10.50
CA ASP A 142 -1.77 -4.23 -10.99
C ASP A 142 -2.82 -4.05 -9.86
N ARG A 143 -2.40 -3.70 -8.64
CA ARG A 143 -3.28 -3.61 -7.47
C ARG A 143 -3.21 -2.23 -6.83
N TYR A 144 -4.32 -1.48 -6.91
CA TYR A 144 -4.42 -0.12 -6.37
C TYR A 144 -4.26 -0.06 -4.84
N GLU A 145 -4.60 -1.13 -4.13
CA GLU A 145 -4.65 -1.16 -2.67
C GLU A 145 -3.28 -0.88 -2.05
N LEU A 146 -2.21 -1.42 -2.63
CA LEU A 146 -0.86 -1.21 -2.11
C LEU A 146 -0.35 0.21 -2.40
N TRP A 147 -0.71 0.79 -3.56
CA TRP A 147 -0.44 2.19 -3.85
C TRP A 147 -1.17 3.12 -2.88
N ALA A 148 -2.46 2.84 -2.60
CA ALA A 148 -3.25 3.57 -1.62
C ALA A 148 -2.65 3.46 -0.22
N ARG A 149 -2.19 2.27 0.17
CA ARG A 149 -1.55 2.04 1.46
C ARG A 149 -0.21 2.79 1.57
N MET A 150 0.58 2.84 0.50
CA MET A 150 1.81 3.64 0.45
C MET A 150 1.49 5.13 0.61
N GLY A 151 0.50 5.64 -0.12
CA GLY A 151 0.04 7.03 0.04
C GLY A 151 -0.37 7.35 1.47
N TRP A 152 -1.08 6.44 2.14
CA TRP A 152 -1.47 6.60 3.53
C TRP A 152 -0.28 6.59 4.50
N LEU A 153 0.70 5.69 4.30
CA LEU A 153 1.92 5.64 5.10
C LEU A 153 2.74 6.93 4.97
N LEU A 154 2.94 7.41 3.75
CA LEU A 154 3.69 8.63 3.45
C LEU A 154 3.04 9.85 4.12
N ASP A 155 1.71 9.95 4.06
CA ASP A 155 0.94 11.00 4.74
C ASP A 155 1.08 10.89 6.27
N GLN A 156 0.64 9.76 6.84
CA GLN A 156 0.41 9.63 8.28
C GLN A 156 1.67 9.39 9.12
N ARG A 157 2.71 8.79 8.53
CA ARG A 157 3.92 8.41 9.26
C ARG A 157 5.15 9.24 8.90
N LEU A 158 5.20 9.75 7.68
CA LEU A 158 6.36 10.49 7.18
C LEU A 158 6.06 11.98 6.95
N GLY A 159 4.78 12.37 6.85
CA GLY A 159 4.37 13.74 6.53
C GLY A 159 4.82 14.18 5.11
N ASP A 160 5.15 13.22 4.25
CA ASP A 160 5.52 13.49 2.86
C ASP A 160 4.26 13.54 1.98
N HIS A 161 3.55 14.66 2.08
CA HIS A 161 2.30 14.86 1.37
C HIS A 161 2.49 14.88 -0.15
N ALA A 162 3.65 15.33 -0.65
CA ALA A 162 3.92 15.34 -2.08
C ALA A 162 4.03 13.91 -2.62
N ALA A 163 4.85 13.07 -2.00
CA ALA A 163 4.94 11.66 -2.36
C ALA A 163 3.63 10.90 -2.09
N ALA A 164 2.88 11.28 -1.05
CA ALA A 164 1.56 10.72 -0.79
C ALA A 164 0.59 11.01 -1.95
N ALA A 165 0.57 12.26 -2.47
CA ALA A 165 -0.26 12.63 -3.61
C ALA A 165 0.06 11.80 -4.86
N GLU A 166 1.35 11.54 -5.14
CA GLU A 166 1.78 10.71 -6.25
C GLU A 166 1.27 9.26 -6.13
N ASN A 167 1.42 8.67 -4.94
CA ASN A 167 0.97 7.29 -4.69
C ASN A 167 -0.56 7.17 -4.72
N TRP A 168 -1.29 8.14 -4.16
CA TRP A 168 -2.74 8.22 -4.30
C TRP A 168 -3.18 8.40 -5.75
N GLY A 169 -2.42 9.19 -6.54
CA GLY A 169 -2.64 9.37 -7.98
C GLY A 169 -2.48 8.05 -8.74
N ARG A 170 -1.49 7.26 -8.40
CA ARG A 170 -1.33 5.91 -8.94
C ARG A 170 -2.51 5.01 -8.55
N ALA A 171 -2.91 4.99 -7.28
CA ALA A 171 -4.07 4.24 -6.85
C ALA A 171 -5.35 4.67 -7.60
N ALA A 172 -5.59 5.97 -7.73
CA ALA A 172 -6.76 6.52 -8.41
C ALA A 172 -6.78 6.28 -9.93
N SER A 173 -5.67 5.87 -10.54
CA SER A 173 -5.62 5.55 -11.98
C SER A 173 -6.18 4.16 -12.34
N PHE A 174 -6.48 3.33 -11.34
CA PHE A 174 -7.09 2.03 -11.56
C PHE A 174 -8.61 2.15 -11.67
N PRO A 175 -9.25 1.42 -12.62
CA PRO A 175 -10.71 1.48 -12.81
C PRO A 175 -11.52 1.11 -11.55
N GLU A 176 -11.02 0.18 -10.75
CA GLU A 176 -11.64 -0.30 -9.51
C GLU A 176 -11.29 0.54 -8.28
N ALA A 177 -10.53 1.62 -8.46
CA ALA A 177 -10.16 2.48 -7.35
C ALA A 177 -11.40 3.14 -6.70
N PRO A 178 -11.50 3.10 -5.38
CA PRO A 178 -12.64 3.71 -4.70
C PRO A 178 -12.58 5.24 -4.77
N ALA A 179 -13.73 5.87 -4.70
CA ALA A 179 -13.90 7.32 -4.80
C ALA A 179 -13.00 8.12 -3.82
N TYR A 180 -12.70 7.57 -2.65
CA TYR A 180 -11.83 8.23 -1.70
C TYR A 180 -10.38 8.37 -2.21
N ALA A 181 -9.89 7.43 -3.04
CA ALA A 181 -8.53 7.51 -3.59
C ALA A 181 -8.37 8.76 -4.45
N HIS A 182 -9.36 9.08 -5.27
CA HIS A 182 -9.37 10.33 -6.05
C HIS A 182 -9.36 11.57 -5.16
N ARG A 183 -10.14 11.58 -4.07
CA ARG A 183 -10.16 12.73 -3.16
C ARG A 183 -8.84 12.91 -2.41
N GLN A 184 -8.18 11.80 -2.04
CA GLN A 184 -6.89 11.86 -1.36
C GLN A 184 -5.82 12.56 -2.20
N VAL A 185 -5.80 12.39 -3.52
CA VAL A 185 -4.86 13.12 -4.38
C VAL A 185 -4.97 14.63 -4.17
N GLY A 186 -6.18 15.17 -4.27
CA GLY A 186 -6.41 16.60 -4.09
C GLY A 186 -6.03 17.08 -2.69
N TYR A 187 -6.44 16.37 -1.65
CA TYR A 187 -6.10 16.73 -0.27
C TYR A 187 -4.60 16.70 -0.02
N GLN A 188 -3.89 15.71 -0.55
CA GLN A 188 -2.45 15.62 -0.35
C GLN A 188 -1.69 16.70 -1.13
N LEU A 189 -2.15 17.09 -2.31
CA LEU A 189 -1.58 18.24 -3.04
C LEU A 189 -1.75 19.54 -2.25
N GLU A 190 -2.91 19.75 -1.64
CA GLU A 190 -3.15 20.92 -0.78
C GLU A 190 -2.25 20.89 0.47
N ASN A 191 -2.14 19.75 1.15
CA ASN A 191 -1.28 19.57 2.32
C ASN A 191 0.21 19.76 1.97
N ALA A 192 0.61 19.41 0.74
CA ALA A 192 1.95 19.66 0.22
C ALA A 192 2.20 21.14 -0.15
N GLY A 193 1.19 22.01 -0.03
CA GLY A 193 1.28 23.41 -0.44
C GLY A 193 1.26 23.63 -1.97
N LYS A 194 0.98 22.60 -2.76
CA LYS A 194 0.91 22.65 -4.22
C LYS A 194 -0.46 23.14 -4.70
N ILE A 195 -0.79 24.38 -4.39
CA ILE A 195 -2.14 24.92 -4.47
C ILE A 195 -2.66 24.96 -5.92
N GLU A 196 -1.85 25.40 -6.88
CA GLU A 196 -2.23 25.42 -8.30
C GLU A 196 -2.40 24.00 -8.88
N GLU A 197 -1.57 23.05 -8.42
CA GLU A 197 -1.71 21.65 -8.84
C GLU A 197 -2.98 21.02 -8.26
N ALA A 198 -3.30 21.33 -7.00
CA ALA A 198 -4.52 20.89 -6.34
C ALA A 198 -5.76 21.45 -7.05
N TYR A 199 -5.77 22.73 -7.38
CA TYR A 199 -6.87 23.35 -8.12
C TYR A 199 -7.06 22.70 -9.49
N ARG A 200 -5.98 22.52 -10.27
CA ARG A 200 -6.02 21.82 -11.56
C ARG A 200 -6.56 20.39 -11.43
N TYR A 201 -6.15 19.67 -10.38
CA TYR A 201 -6.61 18.32 -10.13
C TYR A 201 -8.11 18.27 -9.82
N TRP A 202 -8.59 19.09 -8.87
CA TRP A 202 -9.99 19.15 -8.50
C TRP A 202 -10.88 19.58 -9.66
N SER A 203 -10.45 20.57 -10.43
CA SER A 203 -11.16 21.07 -11.62
C SER A 203 -11.29 19.98 -12.70
N LYS A 204 -10.20 19.23 -12.94
CA LYS A 204 -10.23 18.09 -13.87
C LYS A 204 -11.15 16.99 -13.39
N LEU A 205 -11.09 16.64 -12.10
CA LEU A 205 -11.95 15.62 -11.51
C LEU A 205 -13.43 16.04 -11.59
N TRP A 206 -13.72 17.29 -11.34
CA TRP A 206 -15.05 17.86 -11.49
C TRP A 206 -15.57 17.76 -12.94
N ALA A 207 -14.76 18.22 -13.89
CA ALA A 207 -15.13 18.22 -15.32
C ALA A 207 -15.30 16.81 -15.89
N SER A 208 -14.49 15.84 -15.45
CA SER A 208 -14.53 14.46 -15.96
C SER A 208 -15.77 13.66 -15.53
N HIS A 209 -16.56 14.18 -14.59
CA HIS A 209 -17.78 13.53 -14.10
C HIS A 209 -18.98 14.50 -14.24
N PRO A 210 -19.59 14.62 -15.41
CA PRO A 210 -20.74 15.52 -15.59
C PRO A 210 -21.92 15.14 -14.69
N ASP A 211 -22.13 13.85 -14.46
CA ASP A 211 -23.10 13.35 -13.47
C ASP A 211 -22.48 13.38 -12.06
N LYS A 212 -23.09 14.16 -11.17
CA LYS A 212 -22.71 14.30 -9.76
C LYS A 212 -23.56 13.45 -8.82
N SER A 213 -24.23 12.41 -9.33
CA SER A 213 -25.13 11.57 -8.54
C SER A 213 -24.41 10.58 -7.62
N ALA A 214 -23.13 10.24 -7.89
CA ALA A 214 -22.38 9.27 -7.11
C ALA A 214 -22.09 9.78 -5.69
N PRO A 215 -22.79 9.28 -4.64
CA PRO A 215 -22.67 9.84 -3.28
C PRO A 215 -21.30 9.56 -2.64
N THR A 216 -20.62 8.50 -3.07
CA THR A 216 -19.29 8.14 -2.56
C THR A 216 -18.20 9.13 -2.96
N MET A 217 -18.44 9.95 -4.00
CA MET A 217 -17.51 10.99 -4.42
C MET A 217 -17.51 12.21 -3.51
N LEU A 218 -18.58 12.44 -2.74
CA LEU A 218 -18.76 13.61 -1.88
C LEU A 218 -18.57 14.92 -2.68
N TRP A 219 -19.37 15.08 -3.72
CA TRP A 219 -19.27 16.19 -4.67
C TRP A 219 -19.41 17.56 -4.02
N ASP A 220 -20.19 17.67 -2.94
CA ASP A 220 -20.32 18.86 -2.10
C ASP A 220 -18.96 19.28 -1.53
N ARG A 221 -18.17 18.32 -1.04
CA ARG A 221 -16.82 18.56 -0.53
C ARG A 221 -15.86 18.99 -1.63
N ILE A 222 -15.95 18.37 -2.80
CA ILE A 222 -15.12 18.74 -3.96
C ILE A 222 -15.45 20.15 -4.41
N ALA A 223 -16.75 20.53 -4.50
CA ALA A 223 -17.18 21.86 -4.82
C ALA A 223 -16.65 22.92 -3.82
N ASP A 224 -16.75 22.62 -2.52
CA ASP A 224 -16.23 23.50 -1.47
C ASP A 224 -14.70 23.69 -1.60
N ARG A 225 -13.95 22.62 -1.94
CA ARG A 225 -12.49 22.72 -2.13
C ARG A 225 -12.15 23.57 -3.36
N ILE A 226 -12.85 23.40 -4.47
CA ILE A 226 -12.67 24.22 -5.67
C ILE A 226 -12.88 25.70 -5.33
N GLN A 227 -14.01 26.05 -4.70
CA GLN A 227 -14.32 27.42 -4.34
C GLN A 227 -13.25 28.05 -3.41
N GLN A 228 -12.82 27.33 -2.36
CA GLN A 228 -11.75 27.79 -1.46
C GLN A 228 -10.41 28.03 -2.19
N LEU A 229 -10.08 27.17 -3.15
CA LEU A 229 -8.85 27.32 -3.93
C LEU A 229 -8.95 28.48 -4.92
N GLU A 230 -10.12 28.71 -5.53
CA GLU A 230 -10.38 29.87 -6.40
C GLU A 230 -10.23 31.18 -5.64
N GLU A 231 -10.76 31.28 -4.42
CA GLU A 231 -10.58 32.44 -3.54
C GLU A 231 -9.11 32.65 -3.19
N ARG A 232 -8.41 31.58 -2.82
CA ARG A 232 -7.00 31.61 -2.44
C ARG A 232 -6.09 32.02 -3.59
N LEU A 233 -6.42 31.60 -4.82
CA LEU A 233 -5.69 31.93 -6.06
C LEU A 233 -6.10 33.27 -6.65
N GLY A 234 -7.13 33.93 -6.12
CA GLY A 234 -7.64 35.21 -6.61
C GLY A 234 -8.32 35.08 -7.99
N ILE A 235 -8.91 33.94 -8.30
CA ILE A 235 -9.57 33.72 -9.59
C ILE A 235 -10.80 34.60 -9.70
N PRO A 236 -10.93 35.47 -10.75
CA PRO A 236 -12.08 36.35 -10.95
C PRO A 236 -13.39 35.54 -11.03
N ALA A 237 -14.51 36.16 -10.58
CA ALA A 237 -15.79 35.46 -10.48
C ALA A 237 -16.32 34.92 -11.83
N ASP A 238 -16.03 35.61 -12.91
CA ASP A 238 -16.39 35.22 -14.28
C ASP A 238 -15.57 34.04 -14.85
N GLN A 239 -14.46 33.69 -14.18
CA GLN A 239 -13.58 32.58 -14.57
C GLN A 239 -13.71 31.36 -13.62
N ARG A 240 -14.55 31.46 -12.59
CA ARG A 240 -14.75 30.39 -11.60
C ARG A 240 -15.57 29.25 -12.19
N ILE A 241 -15.30 28.05 -11.68
CA ILE A 241 -16.03 26.84 -12.08
C ILE A 241 -17.44 26.89 -11.51
N ASP A 242 -18.44 26.64 -12.36
CA ASP A 242 -19.82 26.49 -11.88
C ASP A 242 -19.97 25.18 -11.09
N THR A 243 -20.12 25.33 -9.79
CA THR A 243 -20.33 24.24 -8.83
C THR A 243 -21.78 24.14 -8.35
N SER A 244 -22.72 24.87 -8.96
CA SER A 244 -24.12 24.93 -8.56
C SER A 244 -24.89 23.61 -8.77
N ALA A 245 -24.38 22.69 -9.58
CA ALA A 245 -24.97 21.39 -9.85
C ALA A 245 -25.12 20.50 -8.59
N VAL A 246 -24.41 20.83 -7.51
CA VAL A 246 -24.46 20.08 -6.23
C VAL A 246 -25.13 20.95 -5.17
N LYS A 247 -26.27 20.50 -4.64
CA LYS A 247 -26.92 21.18 -3.51
C LYS A 247 -26.02 21.10 -2.29
N LYS A 248 -25.64 22.26 -1.73
CA LYS A 248 -24.96 22.29 -0.41
C LYS A 248 -25.86 21.62 0.61
N ASN A 249 -25.37 20.55 1.21
CA ASN A 249 -26.07 19.95 2.34
C ASN A 249 -25.93 20.93 3.52
N PRO A 250 -27.01 21.47 4.08
CA PRO A 250 -26.91 22.35 5.23
C PRO A 250 -26.27 21.56 6.39
N ARG A 251 -25.23 22.12 6.98
CA ARG A 251 -24.54 21.57 8.16
C ARG A 251 -25.43 21.59 9.37
#